data_f46316f95ccc8018ad32497e162d4760
#
_entry.id   f46316f95ccc8018ad32497e162d4760
#
_cell.length_a   1.000
_cell.length_b   1.000
_cell.length_c   1.000
_cell.angle_alpha   90.00
_cell.angle_beta   90.00
_cell.angle_gamma   90.00
#
_symmetry.space_group_name_H-M   'P 1'
#
loop_
_entity.id
_entity.type
_entity.pdbx_description
1 polymer ?
#
loop_
_entity_poly.entity_id
_entity_poly.type
_entity_poly.pdbx_seq_one_letter_code
_entity_poly.pdbx_strand_id
1 'polypeptide(L)'
;DLVSMQTFGEDKGDHWVVNGQKIWTSYADKADWIFCLVRTDKANKYHGISFLLFDMETAGVSTKPIKLISGNSPFCETFFDNVVVPKDQLVGEINRGWDVAKYLLGHEREMISGMGGDGGVTSIGAAMKAVLTEEPVLRAQMALFDVENLTFRAHGERFMDEWKTGKAHPAYSNLMKYVGTELNKKRNELVMSIGGTQALEWESERSNGGSKARNWLRTKANSIEGGTSEVM
;
A
#
# COMPACT_ATOMS: atom_id res chain seq x y z
N ASP A 1 -7.69 8.34 11.20
CA ASP A 1 -6.46 8.68 11.94
C ASP A 1 -5.95 7.44 12.66
N LEU A 2 -4.76 6.95 12.27
CA LEU A 2 -4.18 5.71 12.80
C LEU A 2 -3.99 5.74 14.32
N VAL A 3 -3.64 6.89 14.89
CA VAL A 3 -3.52 7.06 16.35
C VAL A 3 -4.86 7.08 17.11
N SER A 4 -5.97 7.19 16.41
CA SER A 4 -7.33 7.15 17.00
C SER A 4 -7.91 5.72 17.06
N MET A 5 -7.06 4.70 16.91
CA MET A 5 -7.48 3.30 16.94
C MET A 5 -8.24 2.92 18.22
N GLN A 6 -9.24 2.06 18.03
CA GLN A 6 -10.07 1.53 19.12
C GLN A 6 -9.72 0.09 19.50
N THR A 7 -8.96 -0.62 18.66
CA THR A 7 -8.46 -1.97 19.01
C THR A 7 -7.66 -1.87 20.30
N PHE A 8 -8.09 -2.61 21.32
CA PHE A 8 -7.57 -2.52 22.69
C PHE A 8 -6.82 -3.81 23.06
N GLY A 9 -5.66 -3.64 23.73
CA GLY A 9 -4.88 -4.73 24.31
C GLY A 9 -4.87 -4.58 25.83
N GLU A 10 -5.59 -5.44 26.52
CA GLU A 10 -5.64 -5.48 27.99
C GLU A 10 -4.49 -6.32 28.54
N ASP A 11 -3.74 -5.74 29.48
CA ASP A 11 -2.68 -6.44 30.20
C ASP A 11 -3.28 -7.32 31.31
N LYS A 12 -3.10 -8.66 31.19
CA LYS A 12 -3.53 -9.64 32.20
C LYS A 12 -2.37 -10.17 33.06
N GLY A 13 -1.19 -9.56 32.96
CA GLY A 13 0.00 -9.95 33.70
C GLY A 13 0.90 -10.88 32.89
N ASP A 14 0.47 -12.08 32.62
CA ASP A 14 1.21 -13.11 31.86
C ASP A 14 0.89 -13.12 30.35
N HIS A 15 -0.20 -12.48 29.92
CA HIS A 15 -0.62 -12.36 28.54
C HIS A 15 -1.36 -11.05 28.27
N TRP A 16 -1.60 -10.76 26.99
CA TRP A 16 -2.49 -9.73 26.50
C TRP A 16 -3.82 -10.32 26.06
N VAL A 17 -4.93 -9.58 26.24
CA VAL A 17 -6.22 -9.91 25.62
C VAL A 17 -6.56 -8.78 24.64
N VAL A 18 -6.64 -9.13 23.35
CA VAL A 18 -6.88 -8.18 22.28
C VAL A 18 -8.33 -8.24 21.82
N ASN A 19 -8.99 -7.06 21.77
CA ASN A 19 -10.35 -6.90 21.27
C ASN A 19 -10.43 -5.74 20.30
N GLY A 20 -11.22 -5.89 19.21
CA GLY A 20 -11.47 -4.85 18.24
C GLY A 20 -11.40 -5.34 16.80
N GLN A 21 -11.06 -4.42 15.90
CA GLN A 21 -10.97 -4.74 14.48
C GLN A 21 -9.93 -3.90 13.76
N LYS A 22 -9.46 -4.41 12.63
CA LYS A 22 -8.66 -3.69 11.63
C LYS A 22 -9.32 -3.79 10.26
N ILE A 23 -9.05 -2.81 9.42
CA ILE A 23 -9.52 -2.80 8.03
C ILE A 23 -8.36 -2.56 7.09
N TRP A 24 -8.49 -3.00 5.86
CA TRP A 24 -7.48 -2.93 4.81
C TRP A 24 -6.23 -3.76 5.09
N THR A 25 -6.38 -4.81 5.89
CA THR A 25 -5.27 -5.74 6.18
C THR A 25 -4.97 -6.58 4.95
N SER A 26 -3.78 -6.39 4.37
CA SER A 26 -3.36 -7.08 3.15
C SER A 26 -3.25 -8.58 3.38
N TYR A 27 -3.96 -9.37 2.55
CA TYR A 27 -3.93 -10.83 2.54
C TYR A 27 -4.12 -11.49 3.90
N ALA A 28 -4.87 -10.88 4.82
CA ALA A 28 -5.08 -11.43 6.16
C ALA A 28 -5.76 -12.81 6.15
N ASP A 29 -6.48 -13.14 5.10
CA ASP A 29 -7.09 -14.46 4.85
C ASP A 29 -6.07 -15.55 4.43
N LYS A 30 -4.80 -15.18 4.25
CA LYS A 30 -3.72 -16.05 3.78
C LYS A 30 -2.43 -15.90 4.60
N ALA A 31 -2.38 -14.90 5.48
CA ALA A 31 -1.22 -14.61 6.29
C ALA A 31 -1.17 -15.53 7.50
N ASP A 32 0.02 -15.97 7.86
CA ASP A 32 0.27 -16.77 9.06
C ASP A 32 0.35 -15.88 10.31
N TRP A 33 0.88 -14.66 10.17
CA TRP A 33 1.12 -13.73 11.28
C TRP A 33 0.59 -12.34 10.99
N ILE A 34 0.20 -11.62 12.04
CA ILE A 34 -0.18 -10.21 11.99
C ILE A 34 0.64 -9.39 12.99
N PHE A 35 1.12 -8.23 12.54
CA PHE A 35 1.48 -7.18 13.48
C PHE A 35 0.27 -6.28 13.73
N CYS A 36 0.03 -5.94 14.98
CA CYS A 36 -1.16 -5.20 15.37
C CYS A 36 -0.82 -4.07 16.33
N LEU A 37 -1.14 -2.85 15.93
CA LEU A 37 -1.14 -1.72 16.85
C LEU A 37 -2.40 -1.80 17.73
N VAL A 38 -2.21 -1.78 19.04
CA VAL A 38 -3.30 -1.84 20.02
C VAL A 38 -3.20 -0.69 21.00
N ARG A 39 -4.33 -0.21 21.49
CA ARG A 39 -4.40 0.75 22.57
C ARG A 39 -4.19 0.03 23.89
N THR A 40 -3.13 0.36 24.61
CA THR A 40 -2.81 -0.22 25.93
C THR A 40 -2.95 0.79 27.06
N ASP A 41 -2.94 2.10 26.74
CA ASP A 41 -3.27 3.18 27.66
C ASP A 41 -4.17 4.22 26.97
N LYS A 42 -5.32 4.51 27.55
CA LYS A 42 -6.31 5.47 27.02
C LYS A 42 -5.98 6.92 27.39
N ALA A 43 -5.12 7.16 28.38
CA ALA A 43 -4.78 8.50 28.83
C ALA A 43 -3.87 9.25 27.85
N ASN A 44 -3.07 8.51 27.08
CA ASN A 44 -2.09 9.08 26.16
C ASN A 44 -2.39 8.74 24.69
N LYS A 45 -2.47 9.77 23.83
CA LYS A 45 -2.78 9.58 22.43
C LYS A 45 -1.70 8.76 21.70
N TYR A 46 -0.43 9.12 21.84
CA TYR A 46 0.69 8.49 21.15
C TYR A 46 1.42 7.46 22.02
N HIS A 47 1.64 7.79 23.30
CA HIS A 47 2.35 6.95 24.27
C HIS A 47 1.39 5.97 24.98
N GLY A 48 0.28 5.64 24.39
CA GLY A 48 -0.67 4.63 24.87
C GLY A 48 -0.90 3.54 23.82
N ILE A 49 0.00 3.41 22.85
CA ILE A 49 -0.05 2.43 21.77
C ILE A 49 1.08 1.44 21.95
N SER A 50 0.77 0.14 21.87
CA SER A 50 1.73 -0.94 21.84
C SER A 50 1.66 -1.68 20.50
N PHE A 51 2.73 -2.37 20.14
CA PHE A 51 2.86 -3.12 18.91
C PHE A 51 2.96 -4.61 19.26
N LEU A 52 1.97 -5.39 18.89
CA LEU A 52 1.92 -6.85 19.14
C LEU A 52 2.09 -7.63 17.85
N LEU A 53 2.73 -8.78 17.95
CA LEU A 53 2.89 -9.72 16.84
C LEU A 53 2.26 -11.05 17.28
N PHE A 54 1.32 -11.60 16.51
CA PHE A 54 0.68 -12.86 16.85
C PHE A 54 0.17 -13.62 15.63
N ASP A 55 -0.05 -14.90 15.83
CA ASP A 55 -0.51 -15.86 14.85
C ASP A 55 -1.96 -15.60 14.44
N MET A 56 -2.25 -15.67 13.14
CA MET A 56 -3.60 -15.48 12.59
C MET A 56 -4.52 -16.68 12.87
N GLU A 57 -3.99 -17.86 13.24
CA GLU A 57 -4.78 -19.01 13.67
C GLU A 57 -5.16 -18.96 15.16
N THR A 58 -4.71 -17.92 15.90
CA THR A 58 -5.07 -17.75 17.30
C THR A 58 -6.59 -17.66 17.46
N ALA A 59 -7.14 -18.39 18.43
CA ALA A 59 -8.57 -18.39 18.72
C ALA A 59 -9.08 -16.95 18.94
N GLY A 60 -10.21 -16.61 18.30
CA GLY A 60 -10.79 -15.26 18.33
C GLY A 60 -10.36 -14.34 17.19
N VAL A 61 -9.39 -14.75 16.35
CA VAL A 61 -9.06 -14.04 15.11
C VAL A 61 -9.96 -14.51 13.99
N SER A 62 -10.54 -13.59 13.24
CA SER A 62 -11.29 -13.90 12.03
C SER A 62 -11.10 -12.82 10.97
N THR A 63 -11.27 -13.20 9.71
CA THR A 63 -11.06 -12.31 8.56
C THR A 63 -12.25 -12.32 7.62
N LYS A 64 -12.49 -11.19 6.96
CA LYS A 64 -13.50 -11.05 5.92
C LYS A 64 -12.93 -10.30 4.72
N PRO A 65 -12.72 -10.98 3.57
CA PRO A 65 -12.19 -10.33 2.37
C PRO A 65 -13.07 -9.18 1.87
N ILE A 66 -12.42 -8.08 1.46
CA ILE A 66 -13.08 -6.91 0.88
C ILE A 66 -12.99 -7.00 -0.64
N LYS A 67 -14.13 -7.10 -1.32
CA LYS A 67 -14.17 -7.10 -2.77
C LYS A 67 -13.98 -5.68 -3.31
N LEU A 68 -12.87 -5.45 -4.00
CA LEU A 68 -12.57 -4.18 -4.64
C LEU A 68 -13.35 -4.00 -5.94
N ILE A 69 -13.47 -2.76 -6.41
CA ILE A 69 -14.07 -2.42 -7.72
C ILE A 69 -13.33 -3.11 -8.88
N SER A 70 -12.05 -3.42 -8.73
CA SER A 70 -11.26 -4.21 -9.69
C SER A 70 -11.65 -5.70 -9.77
N GLY A 71 -12.54 -6.17 -8.86
CA GLY A 71 -12.98 -7.56 -8.76
C GLY A 71 -12.14 -8.45 -7.86
N ASN A 72 -10.96 -8.02 -7.45
CA ASN A 72 -10.06 -8.74 -6.55
C ASN A 72 -10.35 -8.43 -5.08
N SER A 73 -9.88 -9.27 -4.17
CA SER A 73 -10.03 -9.11 -2.72
C SER A 73 -8.68 -9.26 -1.99
N PRO A 74 -7.68 -8.38 -2.26
CA PRO A 74 -6.37 -8.48 -1.63
C PRO A 74 -6.35 -7.93 -0.19
N PHE A 75 -7.43 -7.33 0.28
CA PHE A 75 -7.55 -6.74 1.60
C PHE A 75 -8.71 -7.37 2.37
N CYS A 76 -8.57 -7.40 3.70
CA CYS A 76 -9.58 -7.92 4.61
C CYS A 76 -9.96 -6.91 5.70
N GLU A 77 -11.17 -7.03 6.22
CA GLU A 77 -11.48 -6.70 7.60
C GLU A 77 -10.93 -7.83 8.47
N THR A 78 -10.30 -7.50 9.59
CA THR A 78 -9.77 -8.47 10.56
C THR A 78 -10.37 -8.17 11.93
N PHE A 79 -10.96 -9.18 12.56
CA PHE A 79 -11.66 -9.04 13.82
C PHE A 79 -10.93 -9.80 14.91
N PHE A 80 -10.93 -9.23 16.11
CA PHE A 80 -10.32 -9.79 17.31
C PHE A 80 -11.38 -9.86 18.41
N ASP A 81 -11.68 -11.07 18.87
CA ASP A 81 -12.61 -11.34 19.96
C ASP A 81 -11.90 -12.15 21.05
N ASN A 82 -11.51 -11.46 22.12
CA ASN A 82 -10.78 -12.01 23.25
C ASN A 82 -9.51 -12.82 22.84
N VAL A 83 -8.77 -12.30 21.86
CA VAL A 83 -7.56 -12.94 21.36
C VAL A 83 -6.47 -12.90 22.43
N VAL A 84 -6.01 -14.07 22.87
CA VAL A 84 -4.94 -14.22 23.87
C VAL A 84 -3.58 -14.17 23.17
N VAL A 85 -2.77 -13.19 23.53
CA VAL A 85 -1.43 -12.97 22.94
C VAL A 85 -0.37 -13.08 24.04
N PRO A 86 0.64 -13.96 23.92
CA PRO A 86 1.73 -14.08 24.88
C PRO A 86 2.47 -12.75 25.13
N LYS A 87 3.02 -12.57 26.33
CA LYS A 87 3.74 -11.33 26.71
C LYS A 87 4.98 -11.06 25.87
N ASP A 88 5.68 -12.09 25.48
CA ASP A 88 6.91 -12.03 24.66
C ASP A 88 6.64 -11.63 23.21
N GLN A 89 5.39 -11.56 22.79
CA GLN A 89 4.97 -11.08 21.49
C GLN A 89 4.80 -9.54 21.42
N LEU A 90 5.19 -8.82 22.46
CA LEU A 90 5.33 -7.37 22.44
C LEU A 90 6.61 -6.97 21.68
N VAL A 91 6.45 -6.19 20.62
CA VAL A 91 7.58 -5.64 19.86
C VAL A 91 7.98 -4.28 20.43
N GLY A 92 9.20 -4.18 20.92
CA GLY A 92 9.70 -2.99 21.62
C GLY A 92 9.16 -2.87 23.05
N GLU A 93 8.87 -1.66 23.48
CA GLU A 93 8.41 -1.36 24.83
C GLU A 93 6.89 -1.12 24.87
N ILE A 94 6.26 -1.44 26.00
CA ILE A 94 4.85 -1.12 26.25
C ILE A 94 4.61 0.38 26.06
N ASN A 95 3.50 0.74 25.42
CA ASN A 95 3.11 2.12 25.15
C ASN A 95 4.04 2.90 24.21
N ARG A 96 5.03 2.23 23.58
CA ARG A 96 5.97 2.80 22.61
C ARG A 96 5.78 2.26 21.19
N GLY A 97 4.71 1.54 20.95
CA GLY A 97 4.40 0.95 19.62
C GLY A 97 4.25 1.98 18.51
N TRP A 98 3.95 3.25 18.83
CA TRP A 98 3.92 4.33 17.83
C TRP A 98 5.30 4.64 17.23
N ASP A 99 6.37 4.48 17.99
CA ASP A 99 7.73 4.67 17.48
C ASP A 99 8.09 3.55 16.49
N VAL A 100 7.71 2.30 16.80
CA VAL A 100 7.84 1.16 15.89
C VAL A 100 7.04 1.39 14.61
N ALA A 101 5.79 1.86 14.74
CA ALA A 101 4.93 2.15 13.60
C ALA A 101 5.51 3.24 12.68
N LYS A 102 6.06 4.32 13.23
CA LYS A 102 6.71 5.38 12.42
C LYS A 102 7.87 4.84 11.59
N TYR A 103 8.67 3.97 12.16
CA TYR A 103 9.77 3.32 11.46
C TYR A 103 9.24 2.44 10.30
N LEU A 104 8.28 1.58 10.59
CA LEU A 104 7.65 0.70 9.58
C LEU A 104 7.00 1.48 8.44
N LEU A 105 6.24 2.55 8.75
CA LEU A 105 5.58 3.40 7.75
C LEU A 105 6.56 4.10 6.80
N GLY A 106 7.80 4.36 7.23
CA GLY A 106 8.87 4.84 6.36
C GLY A 106 9.16 3.84 5.24
N HIS A 107 9.40 2.58 5.59
CA HIS A 107 9.66 1.51 4.62
C HIS A 107 8.45 1.17 3.73
N GLU A 108 7.23 1.26 4.27
CA GLU A 108 6.01 1.08 3.49
C GLU A 108 5.89 2.11 2.36
N ARG A 109 6.19 3.38 2.63
CA ARG A 109 6.18 4.43 1.59
C ARG A 109 7.21 4.17 0.50
N GLU A 110 8.39 3.71 0.86
CA GLU A 110 9.43 3.32 -0.11
C GLU A 110 8.94 2.18 -1.01
N MET A 111 8.33 1.16 -0.44
CA MET A 111 7.77 0.03 -1.18
C MET A 111 6.63 0.47 -2.12
N ILE A 112 5.69 1.30 -1.65
CA ILE A 112 4.56 1.79 -2.45
C ILE A 112 5.03 2.71 -3.58
N SER A 113 6.11 3.47 -3.38
CA SER A 113 6.69 4.32 -4.43
C SER A 113 7.28 3.53 -5.61
N GLY A 114 7.38 2.21 -5.49
CA GLY A 114 8.01 1.35 -6.49
C GLY A 114 9.54 1.41 -6.49
N MET A 115 10.14 1.98 -5.45
CA MET A 115 11.60 2.07 -5.31
C MET A 115 12.23 0.77 -4.82
N GLY A 116 11.44 -0.14 -4.22
CA GLY A 116 11.91 -1.40 -3.61
C GLY A 116 11.89 -2.62 -4.53
N GLY A 117 11.62 -2.51 -5.84
CA GLY A 117 11.58 -3.67 -6.74
C GLY A 117 11.13 -3.33 -8.16
N ASP A 118 10.91 -4.35 -9.00
CA ASP A 118 10.41 -4.26 -10.39
C ASP A 118 9.03 -3.57 -10.54
N GLY A 119 8.43 -3.11 -9.45
CA GLY A 119 7.13 -2.43 -9.39
C GLY A 119 7.16 -0.95 -9.79
N GLY A 120 8.30 -0.41 -10.21
CA GLY A 120 8.39 0.96 -10.73
C GLY A 120 7.44 1.19 -11.89
N VAL A 121 7.01 2.43 -12.09
CA VAL A 121 6.16 2.80 -13.23
C VAL A 121 6.91 2.42 -14.51
N THR A 122 6.51 1.30 -15.11
CA THR A 122 7.14 0.82 -16.34
C THR A 122 6.72 1.69 -17.51
N SER A 123 7.64 1.89 -18.47
CA SER A 123 7.30 2.54 -19.73
C SER A 123 6.15 1.81 -20.45
N ILE A 124 5.39 2.53 -21.23
CA ILE A 124 4.37 1.91 -22.08
C ILE A 124 5.12 1.09 -23.14
N GLY A 125 4.94 -0.24 -23.10
CA GLY A 125 5.78 -1.18 -23.84
C GLY A 125 5.76 -1.01 -25.37
N ALA A 126 6.79 -1.55 -26.04
CA ALA A 126 6.97 -1.44 -27.49
C ALA A 126 5.76 -1.94 -28.31
N ALA A 127 5.05 -2.98 -27.82
CA ALA A 127 3.84 -3.48 -28.46
C ALA A 127 2.70 -2.47 -28.50
N MET A 128 2.59 -1.59 -27.50
CA MET A 128 1.64 -0.49 -27.49
C MET A 128 2.10 0.67 -28.37
N LYS A 129 3.41 0.88 -28.52
CA LYS A 129 3.97 1.90 -29.42
C LYS A 129 3.61 1.64 -30.88
N ALA A 130 3.51 0.38 -31.28
CA ALA A 130 3.14 0.00 -32.66
C ALA A 130 1.70 0.40 -33.03
N VAL A 131 0.78 0.41 -32.06
CA VAL A 131 -0.63 0.80 -32.27
C VAL A 131 -0.80 2.31 -32.44
N LEU A 132 0.20 3.11 -32.07
CA LEU A 132 0.08 4.57 -31.96
C LEU A 132 0.58 5.34 -33.18
N THR A 133 1.01 4.66 -34.25
CA THR A 133 1.49 5.34 -35.45
C THR A 133 0.43 6.21 -36.14
N GLU A 134 -0.84 5.88 -35.96
CA GLU A 134 -1.97 6.53 -36.61
C GLU A 134 -2.72 7.54 -35.68
N GLU A 135 -2.38 7.57 -34.37
CA GLU A 135 -3.03 8.42 -33.37
C GLU A 135 -2.06 9.49 -32.80
N PRO A 136 -1.88 10.62 -33.45
CA PRO A 136 -0.84 11.59 -33.10
C PRO A 136 -1.01 12.18 -31.69
N VAL A 137 -2.24 12.35 -31.21
CA VAL A 137 -2.51 12.88 -29.85
C VAL A 137 -2.07 11.90 -28.80
N LEU A 138 -2.47 10.63 -28.91
CA LEU A 138 -2.06 9.58 -27.96
C LEU A 138 -0.54 9.38 -27.98
N ARG A 139 0.08 9.46 -29.17
CA ARG A 139 1.53 9.37 -29.32
C ARG A 139 2.25 10.49 -28.58
N ALA A 140 1.74 11.74 -28.70
CA ALA A 140 2.30 12.88 -27.98
C ALA A 140 2.16 12.73 -26.46
N GLN A 141 0.98 12.31 -25.98
CA GLN A 141 0.74 12.06 -24.55
C GLN A 141 1.66 10.98 -23.99
N MET A 142 1.91 9.92 -24.77
CA MET A 142 2.83 8.87 -24.38
C MET A 142 4.29 9.32 -24.33
N ALA A 143 4.73 10.15 -25.29
CA ALA A 143 6.08 10.71 -25.27
C ALA A 143 6.29 11.61 -24.03
N LEU A 144 5.30 12.42 -23.68
CA LEU A 144 5.32 13.21 -22.43
C LEU A 144 5.38 12.32 -21.19
N PHE A 145 4.59 11.26 -21.16
CA PHE A 145 4.63 10.29 -20.06
C PHE A 145 6.00 9.62 -19.94
N ASP A 146 6.60 9.20 -21.05
CA ASP A 146 7.94 8.59 -21.06
C ASP A 146 9.01 9.54 -20.50
N VAL A 147 8.94 10.85 -20.82
CA VAL A 147 9.82 11.89 -20.25
C VAL A 147 9.64 12.02 -18.74
N GLU A 148 8.39 12.12 -18.27
CA GLU A 148 8.09 12.20 -16.83
C GLU A 148 8.56 10.95 -16.09
N ASN A 149 8.35 9.78 -16.69
CA ASN A 149 8.78 8.50 -16.10
C ASN A 149 10.31 8.38 -16.03
N LEU A 150 11.04 8.80 -17.08
CA LEU A 150 12.50 8.86 -17.06
C LEU A 150 13.01 9.82 -15.98
N THR A 151 12.39 10.98 -15.87
CA THR A 151 12.72 11.97 -14.84
C THR A 151 12.50 11.39 -13.44
N PHE A 152 11.37 10.73 -13.21
CA PHE A 152 11.05 10.06 -11.94
C PHE A 152 12.09 8.98 -11.60
N ARG A 153 12.49 8.15 -12.55
CA ARG A 153 13.52 7.12 -12.36
C ARG A 153 14.87 7.73 -12.00
N ALA A 154 15.31 8.77 -12.70
CA ALA A 154 16.55 9.48 -12.40
C ALA A 154 16.54 10.07 -10.98
N HIS A 155 15.41 10.64 -10.54
CA HIS A 155 15.24 11.08 -9.16
C HIS A 155 15.30 9.92 -8.16
N GLY A 156 14.73 8.76 -8.49
CA GLY A 156 14.81 7.56 -7.66
C GLY A 156 16.26 7.08 -7.48
N GLU A 157 17.02 7.01 -8.57
CA GLU A 157 18.46 6.64 -8.52
C GLU A 157 19.25 7.61 -7.64
N ARG A 158 19.06 8.92 -7.83
CA ARG A 158 19.68 9.94 -6.98
C ARG A 158 19.29 9.79 -5.52
N PHE A 159 18.03 9.56 -5.20
CA PHE A 159 17.58 9.33 -3.83
C PHE A 159 18.27 8.12 -3.21
N MET A 160 18.38 7.01 -3.93
CA MET A 160 19.06 5.82 -3.43
C MET A 160 20.54 6.09 -3.10
N ASP A 161 21.21 6.89 -3.89
CA ASP A 161 22.61 7.28 -3.64
C ASP A 161 22.72 8.19 -2.41
N GLU A 162 21.83 9.17 -2.28
CA GLU A 162 21.75 10.04 -1.11
C GLU A 162 21.41 9.25 0.17
N TRP A 163 20.50 8.25 0.06
CA TRP A 163 20.11 7.39 1.18
C TRP A 163 21.28 6.52 1.66
N LYS A 164 21.98 5.85 0.74
CA LYS A 164 23.18 5.05 1.06
C LYS A 164 24.29 5.85 1.74
N THR A 165 24.38 7.14 1.44
CA THR A 165 25.37 8.05 2.03
C THR A 165 24.88 8.80 3.27
N GLY A 166 23.65 8.53 3.73
CA GLY A 166 23.02 9.19 4.88
C GLY A 166 22.66 10.66 4.65
N LYS A 167 22.60 11.11 3.39
CA LYS A 167 22.29 12.50 2.99
C LYS A 167 20.85 12.72 2.53
N ALA A 168 20.06 11.66 2.38
CA ALA A 168 18.69 11.77 1.91
C ALA A 168 17.82 12.58 2.88
N HIS A 169 17.06 13.52 2.35
CA HIS A 169 16.09 14.25 3.16
C HIS A 169 14.92 13.33 3.56
N PRO A 170 14.47 13.34 4.84
CA PRO A 170 13.41 12.43 5.32
C PRO A 170 12.10 12.52 4.56
N ALA A 171 11.75 13.70 4.01
CA ALA A 171 10.53 13.90 3.22
C ALA A 171 10.62 13.36 1.78
N TYR A 172 11.78 12.86 1.34
CA TYR A 172 11.96 12.44 -0.05
C TYR A 172 11.11 11.22 -0.40
N SER A 173 10.94 10.28 0.54
CA SER A 173 10.04 9.13 0.36
C SER A 173 8.58 9.55 0.10
N ASN A 174 8.12 10.64 0.72
CA ASN A 174 6.79 11.18 0.50
C ASN A 174 6.65 11.71 -0.94
N LEU A 175 7.65 12.47 -1.42
CA LEU A 175 7.68 12.97 -2.79
C LEU A 175 7.66 11.82 -3.79
N MET A 176 8.48 10.79 -3.57
CA MET A 176 8.55 9.62 -4.45
C MET A 176 7.22 8.85 -4.46
N LYS A 177 6.60 8.66 -3.29
CA LYS A 177 5.26 8.04 -3.22
C LYS A 177 4.23 8.85 -3.99
N TYR A 178 4.14 10.16 -3.77
CA TYR A 178 3.19 11.03 -4.44
C TYR A 178 3.36 10.99 -5.97
N VAL A 179 4.55 11.28 -6.47
CA VAL A 179 4.83 11.32 -7.92
C VAL A 179 4.67 9.94 -8.55
N GLY A 180 5.20 8.89 -7.92
CA GLY A 180 5.12 7.51 -8.44
C GLY A 180 3.68 7.02 -8.57
N THR A 181 2.82 7.31 -7.60
CA THR A 181 1.41 6.92 -7.65
C THR A 181 0.62 7.70 -8.70
N GLU A 182 0.89 8.98 -8.88
CA GLU A 182 0.27 9.78 -9.96
C GLU A 182 0.71 9.32 -11.35
N LEU A 183 2.01 9.01 -11.52
CA LEU A 183 2.51 8.43 -12.76
C LEU A 183 1.87 7.07 -13.07
N ASN A 184 1.70 6.21 -12.06
CA ASN A 184 1.04 4.92 -12.26
C ASN A 184 -0.43 5.08 -12.68
N LYS A 185 -1.16 6.02 -12.10
CA LYS A 185 -2.52 6.37 -12.54
C LYS A 185 -2.52 6.86 -13.99
N LYS A 186 -1.65 7.81 -14.31
CA LYS A 186 -1.50 8.36 -15.66
C LYS A 186 -1.15 7.27 -16.69
N ARG A 187 -0.24 6.36 -16.34
CA ARG A 187 0.10 5.21 -17.18
C ARG A 187 -1.13 4.37 -17.52
N ASN A 188 -1.92 4.02 -16.51
CA ASN A 188 -3.09 3.18 -16.70
C ASN A 188 -4.23 3.91 -17.46
N GLU A 189 -4.36 5.24 -17.34
CA GLU A 189 -5.24 6.05 -18.20
C GLU A 189 -4.82 5.94 -19.68
N LEU A 190 -3.52 6.06 -19.96
CA LEU A 190 -3.00 5.89 -21.32
C LEU A 190 -3.21 4.47 -21.85
N VAL A 191 -3.00 3.45 -21.02
CA VAL A 191 -3.26 2.04 -21.39
C VAL A 191 -4.73 1.82 -21.77
N MET A 192 -5.66 2.42 -21.03
CA MET A 192 -7.09 2.38 -21.36
C MET A 192 -7.39 3.11 -22.67
N SER A 193 -6.86 4.31 -22.85
CA SER A 193 -7.05 5.11 -24.07
C SER A 193 -6.52 4.40 -25.32
N ILE A 194 -5.32 3.82 -25.24
CA ILE A 194 -4.72 3.04 -26.33
C ILE A 194 -5.52 1.76 -26.64
N GLY A 195 -6.05 1.12 -25.61
CA GLY A 195 -6.85 -0.10 -25.76
C GLY A 195 -8.26 0.16 -26.34
N GLY A 196 -8.72 1.42 -26.35
CA GLY A 196 -10.03 1.81 -26.86
C GLY A 196 -11.17 1.01 -26.22
N THR A 197 -12.19 0.68 -27.02
CA THR A 197 -13.36 -0.07 -26.55
C THR A 197 -13.03 -1.46 -26.03
N GLN A 198 -11.98 -2.10 -26.56
CA GLN A 198 -11.56 -3.42 -26.09
C GLN A 198 -11.03 -3.40 -24.65
N ALA A 199 -10.45 -2.29 -24.21
CA ALA A 199 -9.97 -2.12 -22.84
C ALA A 199 -11.11 -2.08 -21.81
N LEU A 200 -12.33 -1.79 -22.23
CA LEU A 200 -13.52 -1.74 -21.38
C LEU A 200 -14.17 -3.13 -21.16
N GLU A 201 -13.79 -4.13 -21.93
CA GLU A 201 -14.33 -5.49 -21.81
C GLU A 201 -13.89 -6.11 -20.48
N TRP A 202 -14.84 -6.64 -19.70
CA TRP A 202 -14.59 -7.11 -18.35
C TRP A 202 -14.24 -8.59 -18.23
N GLU A 203 -14.85 -9.44 -19.06
CA GLU A 203 -14.75 -10.91 -18.92
C GLU A 203 -14.46 -11.63 -20.24
N SER A 204 -14.03 -10.95 -21.27
CA SER A 204 -13.71 -11.59 -22.54
C SER A 204 -12.28 -12.14 -22.58
N GLU A 205 -12.07 -13.21 -23.36
CA GLU A 205 -10.72 -13.73 -23.64
C GLU A 205 -9.86 -12.68 -24.33
N ARG A 206 -10.43 -11.89 -25.24
CA ARG A 206 -9.76 -10.81 -25.97
C ARG A 206 -9.20 -9.72 -25.06
N SER A 207 -9.86 -9.45 -23.92
CA SER A 207 -9.42 -8.50 -22.91
C SER A 207 -8.52 -9.12 -21.82
N ASN A 208 -8.18 -10.40 -21.95
CA ASN A 208 -7.50 -11.17 -20.91
C ASN A 208 -8.21 -11.01 -19.54
N GLY A 209 -9.51 -11.33 -19.50
CA GLY A 209 -10.33 -11.22 -18.30
C GLY A 209 -10.46 -9.80 -17.76
N GLY A 210 -10.42 -8.80 -18.64
CA GLY A 210 -10.55 -7.38 -18.25
C GLY A 210 -9.31 -6.81 -17.56
N SER A 211 -8.14 -7.39 -17.78
CA SER A 211 -6.89 -7.03 -17.05
C SER A 211 -6.56 -5.54 -17.08
N LYS A 212 -6.76 -4.86 -18.22
CA LYS A 212 -6.51 -3.41 -18.35
C LYS A 212 -7.48 -2.61 -17.48
N ALA A 213 -8.80 -2.88 -17.58
CA ALA A 213 -9.83 -2.20 -16.79
C ALA A 213 -9.64 -2.45 -15.29
N ARG A 214 -9.35 -3.68 -14.88
CA ARG A 214 -9.10 -4.05 -13.48
C ARG A 214 -7.90 -3.30 -12.92
N ASN A 215 -6.79 -3.27 -13.65
CA ASN A 215 -5.58 -2.54 -13.23
C ASN A 215 -5.84 -1.04 -13.15
N TRP A 216 -6.50 -0.45 -14.14
CA TRP A 216 -6.88 0.96 -14.14
C TRP A 216 -7.73 1.32 -12.91
N LEU A 217 -8.76 0.53 -12.62
CA LEU A 217 -9.60 0.72 -11.43
C LEU A 217 -8.80 0.57 -10.12
N ARG A 218 -7.89 -0.40 -10.06
CA ARG A 218 -7.04 -0.60 -8.87
C ARG A 218 -6.16 0.61 -8.59
N THR A 219 -5.64 1.29 -9.62
CA THR A 219 -4.77 2.45 -9.43
C THR A 219 -5.48 3.66 -8.79
N LYS A 220 -6.82 3.72 -8.79
CA LYS A 220 -7.55 4.81 -8.14
C LYS A 220 -7.32 4.89 -6.63
N ALA A 221 -6.98 3.77 -5.99
CA ALA A 221 -6.60 3.73 -4.58
C ALA A 221 -5.18 4.26 -4.31
N ASN A 222 -4.32 4.38 -5.32
CA ASN A 222 -2.92 4.78 -5.14
C ASN A 222 -2.75 6.17 -4.48
N SER A 223 -3.69 7.10 -4.70
CA SER A 223 -3.67 8.42 -4.05
C SER A 223 -4.08 8.38 -2.57
N ILE A 224 -4.56 7.24 -2.07
CA ILE A 224 -5.13 7.09 -0.72
C ILE A 224 -4.28 6.16 0.14
N GLU A 225 -3.88 5.01 -0.40
CA GLU A 225 -3.09 3.99 0.30
C GLU A 225 -1.69 4.49 0.68
N GLY A 226 -1.14 3.99 1.80
CA GLY A 226 0.18 4.40 2.29
C GLY A 226 0.28 5.86 2.73
N GLY A 227 -0.87 6.49 2.99
CA GLY A 227 -1.06 7.92 3.24
C GLY A 227 -1.64 8.65 2.04
N THR A 228 -2.62 9.52 2.27
CA THR A 228 -3.25 10.26 1.16
C THR A 228 -2.30 11.28 0.56
N SER A 229 -2.53 11.66 -0.69
CA SER A 229 -1.73 12.68 -1.37
C SER A 229 -1.65 14.00 -0.60
N GLU A 230 -2.70 14.34 0.19
CA GLU A 230 -2.76 15.54 1.01
C GLU A 230 -1.90 15.46 2.29
N VAL A 231 -1.45 14.27 2.66
CA VAL A 231 -0.61 14.03 3.86
C VAL A 231 0.87 13.91 3.50
N MET A 232 1.18 13.72 2.21
CA MET A 232 2.53 13.64 1.69
C MET A 232 3.12 15.03 1.48
#